data_21babf9f628d11e24ee812e1fd6fa187
#
_entry.id   21babf9f628d11e24ee812e1fd6fa187
#
_cell.length_a   1.000
_cell.length_b   1.000
_cell.length_c   1.000
_cell.angle_alpha   90.00
_cell.angle_beta   90.00
_cell.angle_gamma   90.00
#
_symmetry.space_group_name_H-M   'P 1'
#
loop_
_entity.id
_entity.type
_entity.pdbx_description
1 polymer ?
#
loop_
_entity_poly.entity_id
_entity_poly.type
_entity_poly.pdbx_seq_one_letter_code
_entity_poly.pdbx_strand_id
1 'polypeptide(L)'
;MKNNTKKSINIGKINIPLNYWTGLAVYAVILLILAICMIAYTGSCLKKYENSQSDKVMNDFLNDFTKMAADKTLADNIELPASSEFEGKDTFVNMYMSEFDGVSGYTYKKSEGSYNTEEPQYDIYADDKLAARMTLEAKNQHVVLGILTVFDLSLI
;
A
#
# COMPACT_ATOMS: atom_id res chain seq x y z
N MET A 1 49.30 19.12 45.18
CA MET A 1 48.89 19.49 43.80
C MET A 1 48.24 18.30 43.15
N LYS A 2 46.88 18.32 42.97
CA LYS A 2 46.15 17.27 42.24
C LYS A 2 46.20 17.58 40.76
N ASN A 3 46.97 16.83 39.98
CA ASN A 3 46.92 16.89 38.52
C ASN A 3 45.56 16.38 38.02
N ASN A 4 44.65 17.27 37.68
CA ASN A 4 43.44 16.97 36.93
C ASN A 4 43.83 16.72 35.46
N THR A 5 44.18 15.51 35.14
CA THR A 5 44.29 15.07 33.74
C THR A 5 42.90 15.15 33.11
N LYS A 6 42.69 16.19 32.32
CA LYS A 6 41.44 16.31 31.49
C LYS A 6 41.45 15.15 30.50
N LYS A 7 40.51 14.20 30.69
CA LYS A 7 40.26 13.16 29.71
C LYS A 7 39.63 13.81 28.47
N SER A 8 40.17 13.52 27.29
CA SER A 8 39.60 13.93 26.00
C SER A 8 39.46 12.73 25.09
N ILE A 9 38.41 12.71 24.27
CA ILE A 9 38.19 11.72 23.21
C ILE A 9 38.57 12.35 21.88
N ASN A 10 39.49 11.69 21.16
CA ASN A 10 39.88 12.06 19.80
C ASN A 10 39.06 11.32 18.77
N ILE A 11 38.25 12.03 17.99
CA ILE A 11 37.55 11.50 16.82
C ILE A 11 38.12 12.23 15.60
N GLY A 12 39.09 11.62 14.94
CA GLY A 12 39.79 12.24 13.82
C GLY A 12 40.52 13.54 14.19
N LYS A 13 40.18 14.68 13.58
CA LYS A 13 40.76 16.00 13.83
C LYS A 13 40.09 16.80 14.96
N ILE A 14 39.08 16.25 15.61
CA ILE A 14 38.25 16.93 16.61
C ILE A 14 38.61 16.41 18.00
N ASN A 15 39.14 17.31 18.85
CA ASN A 15 39.40 17.05 20.28
C ASN A 15 38.19 17.52 21.10
N ILE A 16 37.46 16.60 21.68
CA ILE A 16 36.31 16.91 22.53
C ILE A 16 36.76 16.84 23.99
N PRO A 17 36.77 17.95 24.73
CA PRO A 17 37.07 17.91 26.16
C PRO A 17 35.95 17.21 26.91
N LEU A 18 36.27 16.16 27.65
CA LEU A 18 35.29 15.40 28.45
C LEU A 18 34.93 16.17 29.72
N ASN A 19 34.12 17.19 29.61
CA ASN A 19 33.44 17.84 30.72
C ASN A 19 32.01 17.24 30.84
N TYR A 20 31.44 17.32 32.07
CA TYR A 20 30.07 16.88 32.33
C TYR A 20 29.07 17.44 31.29
N TRP A 21 29.17 18.74 30.97
CA TRP A 21 28.31 19.41 30.00
C TRP A 21 28.46 18.91 28.56
N THR A 22 29.72 18.61 28.16
CA THR A 22 29.95 18.03 26.82
C THR A 22 29.42 16.60 26.72
N GLY A 23 29.52 15.80 27.80
CA GLY A 23 28.92 14.47 27.88
C GLY A 23 27.40 14.54 27.77
N LEU A 24 26.78 15.48 28.48
CA LEU A 24 25.33 15.69 28.42
C LEU A 24 24.87 16.13 27.02
N ALA A 25 25.59 17.04 26.38
CA ALA A 25 25.28 17.50 25.03
C ALA A 25 25.38 16.37 23.99
N VAL A 26 26.42 15.54 24.06
CA VAL A 26 26.58 14.37 23.18
C VAL A 26 25.43 13.37 23.39
N TYR A 27 25.08 13.10 24.65
CA TYR A 27 23.96 12.23 24.96
C TYR A 27 22.63 12.76 24.40
N ALA A 28 22.34 14.05 24.54
CA ALA A 28 21.16 14.68 24.00
C ALA A 28 21.10 14.58 22.46
N VAL A 29 22.22 14.75 21.76
CA VAL A 29 22.31 14.59 20.31
C VAL A 29 22.04 13.15 19.89
N ILE A 30 22.59 12.16 20.61
CA ILE A 30 22.31 10.74 20.33
C ILE A 30 20.83 10.43 20.51
N LEU A 31 20.21 10.90 21.59
CA LEU A 31 18.76 10.70 21.81
C LEU A 31 17.92 11.33 20.71
N LEU A 32 18.31 12.53 20.26
CA LEU A 32 17.61 13.22 19.19
C LEU A 32 17.68 12.43 17.86
N ILE A 33 18.86 11.92 17.52
CA ILE A 33 19.04 11.07 16.34
C ILE A 33 18.18 9.80 16.44
N LEU A 34 18.21 9.14 17.61
CA LEU A 34 17.40 7.94 17.83
C LEU A 34 15.89 8.25 17.70
N ALA A 35 15.42 9.37 18.24
CA ALA A 35 14.04 9.80 18.12
C ALA A 35 13.63 10.02 16.65
N ILE A 36 14.47 10.69 15.86
CA ILE A 36 14.24 10.90 14.43
C ILE A 36 14.18 9.56 13.68
N CYS A 37 15.11 8.65 13.97
CA CYS A 37 15.13 7.32 13.37
C CYS A 37 13.87 6.52 13.72
N MET A 38 13.40 6.58 14.96
CA MET A 38 12.17 5.90 15.39
C MET A 38 10.95 6.48 14.69
N ILE A 39 10.83 7.80 14.57
CA ILE A 39 9.72 8.44 13.86
C ILE A 39 9.70 8.04 12.38
N ALA A 40 10.86 8.07 11.72
CA ALA A 40 10.97 7.66 10.32
C ALA A 40 10.62 6.18 10.12
N TYR A 41 11.07 5.31 11.01
CA TYR A 41 10.79 3.89 10.97
C TYR A 41 9.28 3.60 11.20
N THR A 42 8.69 4.19 12.24
CA THR A 42 7.26 4.01 12.53
C THR A 42 6.39 4.55 11.40
N GLY A 43 6.72 5.72 10.85
CA GLY A 43 6.02 6.27 9.69
C GLY A 43 6.07 5.36 8.47
N SER A 44 7.23 4.76 8.19
CA SER A 44 7.37 3.78 7.10
C SER A 44 6.53 2.52 7.33
N CYS A 45 6.51 2.00 8.56
CA CYS A 45 5.70 0.82 8.91
C CYS A 45 4.20 1.12 8.82
N LEU A 46 3.77 2.30 9.27
CA LEU A 46 2.38 2.72 9.20
C LEU A 46 1.91 2.86 7.74
N LYS A 47 2.74 3.45 6.90
CA LYS A 47 2.46 3.57 5.46
C LYS A 47 2.35 2.21 4.78
N LYS A 48 3.20 1.24 5.14
CA LYS A 48 3.08 -0.14 4.64
C LYS A 48 1.76 -0.77 5.10
N TYR A 49 1.38 -0.58 6.35
CA TYR A 49 0.12 -1.07 6.88
C TYR A 49 -1.09 -0.45 6.17
N GLU A 50 -1.12 0.87 5.98
CA GLU A 50 -2.17 1.54 5.21
C GLU A 50 -2.28 1.01 3.78
N ASN A 51 -1.15 0.81 3.10
CA ASN A 51 -1.13 0.30 1.73
C ASN A 51 -1.60 -1.17 1.63
N SER A 52 -1.54 -1.93 2.72
CA SER A 52 -2.03 -3.30 2.79
C SER A 52 -3.53 -3.40 3.09
N GLN A 53 -4.20 -2.28 3.37
CA GLN A 53 -5.64 -2.29 3.59
C GLN A 53 -6.37 -2.55 2.27
N SER A 54 -7.29 -3.52 2.28
CA SER A 54 -8.05 -3.90 1.09
C SER A 54 -8.83 -2.74 0.47
N ASP A 55 -9.36 -1.85 1.30
CA ASP A 55 -10.10 -0.67 0.82
C ASP A 55 -9.18 0.31 0.07
N LYS A 56 -7.93 0.47 0.51
CA LYS A 56 -6.97 1.31 -0.21
C LYS A 56 -6.60 0.71 -1.55
N VAL A 57 -6.30 -0.59 -1.58
CA VAL A 57 -6.00 -1.33 -2.81
C VAL A 57 -7.16 -1.22 -3.79
N MET A 58 -8.41 -1.35 -3.30
CA MET A 58 -9.60 -1.20 -4.13
C MET A 58 -9.79 0.22 -4.65
N ASN A 59 -9.51 1.26 -3.85
CA ASN A 59 -9.57 2.64 -4.32
C ASN A 59 -8.55 2.91 -5.42
N ASP A 60 -7.30 2.46 -5.24
CA ASP A 60 -6.25 2.62 -6.23
C ASP A 60 -6.62 1.86 -7.53
N PHE A 61 -7.13 0.64 -7.39
CA PHE A 61 -7.61 -0.15 -8.52
C PHE A 61 -8.80 0.51 -9.23
N LEU A 62 -9.78 1.04 -8.50
CA LEU A 62 -10.95 1.68 -9.10
C LEU A 62 -10.55 2.88 -9.98
N ASN A 63 -9.52 3.63 -9.57
CA ASN A 63 -8.97 4.70 -10.38
C ASN A 63 -8.35 4.19 -11.69
N ASP A 64 -7.65 3.06 -11.63
CA ASP A 64 -7.06 2.44 -12.82
C ASP A 64 -8.13 1.77 -13.69
N PHE A 65 -9.12 1.12 -13.09
CA PHE A 65 -10.30 0.57 -13.78
C PHE A 65 -11.05 1.66 -14.56
N THR A 66 -11.27 2.81 -13.93
CA THR A 66 -11.93 3.95 -14.57
C THR A 66 -11.15 4.43 -15.80
N LYS A 67 -9.82 4.50 -15.72
CA LYS A 67 -8.97 4.86 -16.87
C LYS A 67 -9.04 3.79 -17.97
N MET A 68 -8.90 2.50 -17.60
CA MET A 68 -8.97 1.39 -18.55
C MET A 68 -10.32 1.32 -19.26
N ALA A 69 -11.42 1.63 -18.56
CA ALA A 69 -12.74 1.70 -19.17
C ALA A 69 -12.83 2.87 -20.17
N ALA A 70 -12.33 4.07 -19.80
CA ALA A 70 -12.30 5.24 -20.67
C ALA A 70 -11.42 5.03 -21.90
N ASP A 71 -10.26 4.39 -21.73
CA ASP A 71 -9.29 4.09 -22.80
C ASP A 71 -9.67 2.84 -23.63
N LYS A 72 -10.76 2.14 -23.28
CA LYS A 72 -11.21 0.89 -23.89
C LYS A 72 -10.18 -0.26 -23.84
N THR A 73 -9.29 -0.22 -22.86
CA THR A 73 -8.25 -1.26 -22.64
C THR A 73 -8.65 -2.30 -21.58
N LEU A 74 -9.86 -2.20 -21.05
CA LEU A 74 -10.34 -3.07 -19.97
C LEU A 74 -10.33 -4.54 -20.38
N ALA A 75 -10.72 -4.84 -21.61
CA ALA A 75 -10.77 -6.18 -22.16
C ALA A 75 -9.39 -6.87 -22.28
N ASP A 76 -8.31 -6.09 -22.33
CA ASP A 76 -6.94 -6.61 -22.40
C ASP A 76 -6.43 -7.09 -21.04
N ASN A 77 -7.08 -6.66 -19.96
CA ASN A 77 -6.66 -6.86 -18.58
C ASN A 77 -7.63 -7.74 -17.77
N ILE A 78 -8.71 -8.22 -18.38
CA ILE A 78 -9.71 -9.07 -17.74
C ILE A 78 -9.76 -10.42 -18.46
N GLU A 79 -9.77 -11.51 -17.72
CA GLU A 79 -10.10 -12.81 -18.26
C GLU A 79 -11.57 -12.83 -18.70
N LEU A 80 -11.78 -12.83 -19.99
CA LEU A 80 -13.09 -12.96 -20.56
C LEU A 80 -13.49 -14.44 -20.64
N PRO A 81 -14.77 -14.77 -20.40
CA PRO A 81 -15.24 -16.14 -20.59
C PRO A 81 -14.94 -16.60 -22.01
N ALA A 82 -14.66 -17.89 -22.16
CA ALA A 82 -14.39 -18.46 -23.48
C ALA A 82 -15.56 -18.14 -24.42
N SER A 83 -15.22 -17.57 -25.58
CA SER A 83 -16.21 -17.28 -26.60
C SER A 83 -16.96 -18.57 -26.99
N SER A 84 -18.28 -18.49 -27.11
CA SER A 84 -19.07 -19.60 -27.64
C SER A 84 -18.71 -19.82 -29.11
N GLU A 85 -18.97 -21.05 -29.64
CA GLU A 85 -18.76 -21.35 -31.07
C GLU A 85 -19.50 -20.39 -32.02
N PHE A 86 -20.48 -19.65 -31.51
CA PHE A 86 -21.37 -18.77 -32.26
C PHE A 86 -21.02 -17.28 -32.17
N GLU A 87 -20.16 -16.87 -31.22
CA GLU A 87 -19.77 -15.47 -31.06
C GLU A 87 -18.25 -15.34 -31.11
N GLY A 88 -17.77 -14.55 -32.06
CA GLY A 88 -16.35 -14.19 -32.11
C GLY A 88 -15.94 -13.41 -30.86
N LYS A 89 -14.70 -13.63 -30.40
CA LYS A 89 -14.12 -12.92 -29.25
C LYS A 89 -14.28 -11.39 -29.39
N ASP A 90 -14.08 -10.87 -30.59
CA ASP A 90 -14.15 -9.41 -30.84
C ASP A 90 -15.58 -8.88 -30.69
N THR A 91 -16.60 -9.65 -31.05
CA THR A 91 -18.01 -9.27 -30.87
C THR A 91 -18.35 -9.19 -29.38
N PHE A 92 -17.93 -10.18 -28.61
CA PHE A 92 -18.14 -10.22 -27.18
C PHE A 92 -17.41 -9.04 -26.48
N VAL A 93 -16.14 -8.79 -26.81
CA VAL A 93 -15.36 -7.67 -26.30
C VAL A 93 -16.04 -6.34 -26.61
N ASN A 94 -16.47 -6.12 -27.83
CA ASN A 94 -17.16 -4.89 -28.23
C ASN A 94 -18.48 -4.70 -27.49
N MET A 95 -19.26 -5.76 -27.32
CA MET A 95 -20.51 -5.72 -26.55
C MET A 95 -20.23 -5.41 -25.08
N TYR A 96 -19.26 -6.09 -24.47
CA TYR A 96 -18.86 -5.84 -23.09
C TYR A 96 -18.36 -4.41 -22.89
N MET A 97 -17.51 -3.91 -23.78
CA MET A 97 -17.01 -2.54 -23.71
C MET A 97 -18.09 -1.48 -23.91
N SER A 98 -19.15 -1.80 -24.69
CA SER A 98 -20.26 -0.88 -24.90
C SER A 98 -21.12 -0.65 -23.64
N GLU A 99 -21.09 -1.58 -22.69
CA GLU A 99 -21.76 -1.42 -21.39
C GLU A 99 -21.13 -0.30 -20.52
N PHE A 100 -19.89 0.05 -20.82
CA PHE A 100 -19.18 1.14 -20.13
C PHE A 100 -19.30 2.49 -20.84
N ASP A 101 -19.86 2.54 -22.04
CA ASP A 101 -20.07 3.78 -22.77
C ASP A 101 -21.13 4.65 -22.06
N GLY A 102 -20.73 5.88 -21.69
CA GLY A 102 -21.62 6.84 -21.04
C GLY A 102 -21.77 6.65 -19.52
N VAL A 103 -21.01 5.77 -18.90
CA VAL A 103 -20.99 5.61 -17.44
C VAL A 103 -20.44 6.88 -16.78
N SER A 104 -21.21 7.44 -15.83
CA SER A 104 -20.86 8.68 -15.13
C SER A 104 -19.87 8.44 -14.00
N GLY A 105 -19.86 7.25 -13.41
CA GLY A 105 -18.96 6.93 -12.31
C GLY A 105 -18.96 5.47 -11.92
N TYR A 106 -17.86 5.08 -11.28
CA TYR A 106 -17.66 3.75 -10.76
C TYR A 106 -17.59 3.78 -9.24
N THR A 107 -18.22 2.81 -8.60
CA THR A 107 -18.16 2.61 -7.15
C THR A 107 -17.88 1.15 -6.85
N TYR A 108 -17.44 0.85 -5.64
CA TYR A 108 -17.29 -0.53 -5.21
C TYR A 108 -17.93 -0.75 -3.84
N LYS A 109 -18.33 -1.97 -3.60
CA LYS A 109 -18.82 -2.44 -2.30
C LYS A 109 -18.22 -3.80 -2.01
N LYS A 110 -17.92 -4.06 -0.74
CA LYS A 110 -17.49 -5.39 -0.33
C LYS A 110 -18.65 -6.36 -0.53
N SER A 111 -18.40 -7.48 -1.21
CA SER A 111 -19.44 -8.47 -1.51
C SER A 111 -19.98 -9.10 -0.22
N GLU A 112 -21.26 -9.45 -0.20
CA GLU A 112 -21.89 -10.11 0.95
C GLU A 112 -21.20 -11.46 1.24
N GLY A 113 -20.89 -11.72 2.51
CA GLY A 113 -20.20 -12.93 2.95
C GLY A 113 -18.67 -12.86 2.90
N SER A 114 -18.08 -11.78 2.36
CA SER A 114 -16.65 -11.60 2.20
C SER A 114 -15.92 -10.96 3.41
N TYR A 115 -16.63 -10.71 4.51
CA TYR A 115 -16.14 -9.80 5.56
C TYR A 115 -14.95 -10.30 6.38
N ASN A 116 -14.71 -11.59 6.46
CA ASN A 116 -13.65 -12.17 7.29
C ASN A 116 -12.82 -13.24 6.57
N THR A 117 -12.67 -13.12 5.26
CA THR A 117 -11.91 -14.07 4.46
C THR A 117 -10.51 -13.55 4.12
N GLU A 118 -9.56 -14.45 3.91
CA GLU A 118 -8.22 -14.11 3.39
C GLU A 118 -8.29 -13.63 1.94
N GLU A 119 -9.41 -13.89 1.25
CA GLU A 119 -9.69 -13.51 -0.12
C GLU A 119 -10.94 -12.60 -0.18
N PRO A 120 -10.81 -11.31 0.21
CA PRO A 120 -11.92 -10.41 0.20
C PRO A 120 -12.40 -10.14 -1.23
N GLN A 121 -13.73 -10.23 -1.43
CA GLN A 121 -14.37 -9.98 -2.71
C GLN A 121 -15.06 -8.61 -2.71
N TYR A 122 -14.96 -7.93 -3.83
CA TYR A 122 -15.56 -6.63 -4.05
C TYR A 122 -16.39 -6.64 -5.34
N ASP A 123 -17.55 -6.03 -5.27
CA ASP A 123 -18.43 -5.81 -6.42
C ASP A 123 -18.22 -4.37 -6.89
N ILE A 124 -17.90 -4.19 -8.17
CA ILE A 124 -17.74 -2.91 -8.83
C ILE A 124 -19.03 -2.58 -9.57
N TYR A 125 -19.52 -1.38 -9.35
CA TYR A 125 -20.74 -0.88 -9.94
C TYR A 125 -20.45 0.28 -10.90
N ALA A 126 -21.07 0.25 -12.07
CA ALA A 126 -21.12 1.33 -13.02
C ALA A 126 -22.54 1.92 -12.99
N ASP A 127 -22.70 3.16 -12.53
CA ASP A 127 -24.00 3.83 -12.36
C ASP A 127 -25.07 2.90 -11.73
N ASP A 128 -24.76 2.30 -10.57
CA ASP A 128 -25.59 1.38 -9.80
C ASP A 128 -25.84 -0.02 -10.43
N LYS A 129 -25.29 -0.33 -11.60
CA LYS A 129 -25.31 -1.68 -12.17
C LYS A 129 -24.00 -2.42 -11.82
N LEU A 130 -24.13 -3.69 -11.45
CA LEU A 130 -22.96 -4.54 -11.23
C LEU A 130 -22.19 -4.70 -12.55
N ALA A 131 -20.98 -4.19 -12.60
CA ALA A 131 -20.10 -4.23 -13.76
C ALA A 131 -19.10 -5.38 -13.69
N ALA A 132 -18.51 -5.58 -12.51
CA ALA A 132 -17.48 -6.61 -12.31
C ALA A 132 -17.47 -7.07 -10.85
N ARG A 133 -16.94 -8.27 -10.62
CA ARG A 133 -16.59 -8.78 -9.30
C ARG A 133 -15.09 -9.05 -9.28
N MET A 134 -14.47 -8.67 -8.20
CA MET A 134 -13.04 -8.76 -8.01
C MET A 134 -12.72 -9.50 -6.72
N THR A 135 -11.73 -10.36 -6.76
CA THR A 135 -11.19 -11.05 -5.60
C THR A 135 -9.76 -10.57 -5.37
N LEU A 136 -9.43 -10.23 -4.13
CA LEU A 136 -8.07 -9.93 -3.71
C LEU A 136 -7.51 -11.12 -2.96
N GLU A 137 -6.28 -11.52 -3.28
CA GLU A 137 -5.55 -12.56 -2.56
C GLU A 137 -4.49 -11.92 -1.68
N ALA A 138 -4.47 -12.26 -0.40
CA ALA A 138 -3.45 -11.82 0.53
C ALA A 138 -2.21 -12.72 0.42
N LYS A 139 -1.09 -12.16 -0.04
CA LYS A 139 0.21 -12.83 -0.14
C LYS A 139 1.21 -12.23 0.85
N ASN A 140 2.28 -12.97 1.14
CA ASN A 140 3.44 -12.47 1.90
C ASN A 140 3.09 -11.81 3.23
N GLN A 141 2.28 -12.48 4.05
CA GLN A 141 1.96 -11.98 5.38
C GLN A 141 3.22 -11.79 6.22
N HIS A 142 3.40 -10.58 6.74
CA HIS A 142 4.48 -10.28 7.70
C HIS A 142 4.02 -9.29 8.76
N VAL A 143 4.65 -9.35 9.92
CA VAL A 143 4.30 -8.49 11.05
C VAL A 143 5.31 -7.35 11.14
N VAL A 144 4.82 -6.11 11.16
CA VAL A 144 5.63 -4.91 11.41
C VAL A 144 5.32 -4.34 12.79
N LEU A 145 6.32 -3.75 13.44
CA LEU A 145 6.24 -3.25 14.83
C LEU A 145 5.76 -4.30 15.85
N GLY A 146 5.80 -5.60 15.53
CA GLY A 146 5.35 -6.68 16.40
C GLY A 146 3.85 -6.79 16.65
N ILE A 147 3.04 -5.89 16.09
CA ILE A 147 1.59 -5.81 16.32
C ILE A 147 0.76 -5.60 15.04
N LEU A 148 1.34 -5.05 13.99
CA LEU A 148 0.63 -4.76 12.74
C LEU A 148 0.92 -5.84 11.71
N THR A 149 -0.11 -6.53 11.26
CA THR A 149 0.00 -7.49 10.16
C THR A 149 -0.17 -6.77 8.83
N VAL A 150 0.80 -6.95 7.94
CA VAL A 150 0.84 -6.36 6.61
C VAL A 150 0.75 -7.49 5.59
N PHE A 151 -0.05 -7.29 4.55
CA PHE A 151 -0.22 -8.22 3.44
C PHE A 151 0.14 -7.52 2.14
N ASP A 152 0.68 -8.27 1.20
CA ASP A 152 0.72 -7.86 -0.20
C ASP A 152 -0.57 -8.36 -0.86
N LEU A 153 -1.52 -7.46 -1.14
CA LEU A 153 -2.76 -7.80 -1.81
C LEU A 153 -2.54 -7.79 -3.32
N SER A 154 -2.90 -8.86 -3.98
CA SER A 154 -2.87 -9.00 -5.44
C SER A 154 -4.25 -9.37 -5.96
N LEU A 155 -4.55 -8.96 -7.18
CA LEU A 155 -5.73 -9.36 -7.92
C LEU A 155 -5.58 -10.81 -8.39
N ILE A 156 -6.69 -11.56 -8.33
CA ILE A 156 -6.84 -12.89 -8.92
C ILE A 156 -7.91 -12.81 -10.01
#